data_c0e0507801434dc44daf4b2b4cf0a276
#
_entry.id   c0e0507801434dc44daf4b2b4cf0a276
#
_cell.length_a   1.000
_cell.length_b   1.000
_cell.length_c   1.000
_cell.angle_alpha   90.00
_cell.angle_beta   90.00
_cell.angle_gamma   90.00
#
_symmetry.space_group_name_H-M   'P 1'
#
loop_
_entity.id
_entity.type
_entity.pdbx_description
1 polymer ?
#
loop_
_entity_poly.entity_id
_entity_poly.type
_entity_poly.pdbx_seq_one_letter_code
_entity_poly.pdbx_strand_id
1 'polypeptide(L)'
;MNWTHKDEWKLRGKDFLVSVSRHEETPSSYIYDEGPHRWCVYVYFYPKHPHFAKFTESGGMLQDAASCLSLHGYPSFFSAHHDENGDVTSYQVGADYNHERDEHFTRMATKEVAYTVFKDAEELFKQCEQMAEVEVQS
;
A
#
# COMPACT_ATOMS: atom_id res chain seq x y z
N MET A 1 13.56 15.26 -5.76
CA MET A 1 12.97 15.04 -4.44
C MET A 1 14.04 14.53 -3.49
N ASN A 2 14.24 15.25 -2.42
CA ASN A 2 15.28 14.90 -1.48
C ASN A 2 14.69 14.26 -0.23
N TRP A 3 14.58 12.93 -0.26
CA TRP A 3 14.21 12.19 0.92
C TRP A 3 15.44 12.03 1.78
N THR A 4 15.43 12.63 2.95
CA THR A 4 16.54 12.56 3.87
C THR A 4 16.58 11.24 4.63
N HIS A 5 15.42 10.56 4.72
CA HIS A 5 15.31 9.30 5.43
C HIS A 5 14.05 8.57 4.99
N LYS A 6 14.16 7.26 4.82
CA LYS A 6 13.03 6.40 4.51
C LYS A 6 13.13 5.09 5.27
N ASP A 7 12.10 4.77 6.02
CA ASP A 7 11.95 3.46 6.66
C ASP A 7 10.93 2.63 5.88
N GLU A 8 11.17 1.32 5.83
CA GLU A 8 10.26 0.40 5.18
C GLU A 8 10.17 -0.90 5.98
N TRP A 9 8.95 -1.37 6.18
CA TRP A 9 8.66 -2.64 6.87
C TRP A 9 7.87 -3.51 5.90
N LYS A 10 8.23 -4.79 5.80
CA LYS A 10 7.63 -5.71 4.84
C LYS A 10 7.05 -6.95 5.51
N LEU A 11 5.86 -7.35 5.06
CA LEU A 11 5.21 -8.59 5.45
C LEU A 11 5.06 -9.44 4.18
N ARG A 12 5.78 -10.56 4.11
CA ARG A 12 5.75 -11.41 2.93
C ARG A 12 4.71 -12.51 3.08
N GLY A 13 3.79 -12.58 2.12
CA GLY A 13 2.83 -13.66 2.02
C GLY A 13 3.14 -14.55 0.82
N LYS A 14 2.23 -15.48 0.54
CA LYS A 14 2.36 -16.35 -0.64
C LYS A 14 1.89 -15.60 -1.87
N ASP A 15 2.84 -15.26 -2.74
CA ASP A 15 2.61 -14.55 -4.00
C ASP A 15 2.08 -13.12 -3.84
N PHE A 16 2.34 -12.52 -2.68
CA PHE A 16 2.08 -11.10 -2.42
C PHE A 16 3.00 -10.57 -1.34
N LEU A 17 3.07 -9.25 -1.24
CA LEU A 17 3.88 -8.55 -0.24
C LEU A 17 3.12 -7.32 0.22
N VAL A 18 3.02 -7.12 1.54
CA VAL A 18 2.50 -5.87 2.10
C VAL A 18 3.69 -5.07 2.64
N SER A 19 3.71 -3.78 2.36
CA SER A 19 4.79 -2.88 2.76
C SER A 19 4.20 -1.67 3.46
N VAL A 20 4.85 -1.25 4.54
CA VAL A 20 4.60 0.05 5.18
C VAL A 20 5.85 0.89 4.95
N SER A 21 5.68 2.11 4.49
CA SER A 21 6.80 3.04 4.33
C SER A 21 6.57 4.32 5.11
N ARG A 22 7.64 4.90 5.62
CA ARG A 22 7.64 6.21 6.23
C ARG A 22 8.81 7.01 5.65
N HIS A 23 8.53 8.20 5.17
CA HIS A 23 9.59 9.12 4.78
C HIS A 23 9.30 10.49 5.38
N GLU A 24 10.27 11.38 5.32
CA GLU A 24 10.15 12.72 5.88
C GLU A 24 10.14 13.74 4.75
N GLU A 25 9.23 14.71 4.88
CA GLU A 25 9.13 15.85 3.96
C GLU A 25 9.03 17.14 4.76
N THR A 26 9.44 18.24 4.15
CA THR A 26 9.23 19.55 4.76
C THR A 26 7.72 19.83 4.80
N PRO A 27 7.16 20.12 5.99
CA PRO A 27 5.74 20.41 6.10
C PRO A 27 5.32 21.61 5.27
N SER A 28 4.10 21.56 4.71
CA SER A 28 3.53 22.69 4.00
C SER A 28 3.19 23.80 4.97
N SER A 29 3.51 25.04 4.64
CA SER A 29 3.15 26.19 5.46
C SER A 29 1.65 26.49 5.41
N TYR A 30 0.92 25.88 4.49
CA TYR A 30 -0.53 26.07 4.35
C TYR A 30 -1.35 25.12 5.20
N ILE A 31 -0.73 24.04 5.72
CA ILE A 31 -1.43 23.05 6.54
C ILE A 31 -0.99 23.25 7.99
N TYR A 32 -1.94 23.67 8.81
CA TYR A 32 -1.71 23.91 10.23
C TYR A 32 -1.51 22.55 10.92
N ASP A 33 -0.52 22.44 11.80
CA ASP A 33 -0.19 21.24 12.57
C ASP A 33 0.31 20.06 11.75
N GLU A 34 0.65 20.26 10.48
CA GLU A 34 1.26 19.18 9.69
C GLU A 34 2.68 18.92 10.19
N GLY A 35 2.98 17.65 10.49
CA GLY A 35 4.32 17.18 10.79
C GLY A 35 5.08 16.73 9.54
N PRO A 36 6.33 16.28 9.71
CA PRO A 36 7.18 15.89 8.57
C PRO A 36 6.99 14.45 8.10
N HIS A 37 6.26 13.62 8.83
CA HIS A 37 6.21 12.19 8.56
C HIS A 37 5.11 11.84 7.56
N ARG A 38 5.45 11.00 6.58
CA ARG A 38 4.52 10.53 5.55
C ARG A 38 4.48 9.02 5.57
N TRP A 39 3.32 8.46 5.90
CA TRP A 39 3.09 7.03 6.00
C TRP A 39 2.30 6.54 4.80
N CYS A 40 2.70 5.38 4.28
CA CYS A 40 2.01 4.73 3.16
C CYS A 40 1.96 3.23 3.40
N VAL A 41 0.87 2.61 2.99
CA VAL A 41 0.72 1.15 2.99
C VAL A 41 0.52 0.71 1.56
N TYR A 42 1.29 -0.28 1.12
CA TYR A 42 1.23 -0.84 -0.23
C TYR A 42 1.07 -2.34 -0.18
N VAL A 43 0.42 -2.89 -1.20
CA VAL A 43 0.45 -4.32 -1.47
C VAL A 43 0.93 -4.54 -2.89
N TYR A 44 1.77 -5.57 -3.06
CA TYR A 44 2.27 -6.02 -4.35
C TYR A 44 1.69 -7.40 -4.61
N PHE A 45 1.01 -7.58 -5.73
CA PHE A 45 0.50 -8.89 -6.15
C PHE A 45 1.38 -9.44 -7.26
N TYR A 46 1.86 -10.66 -7.06
CA TYR A 46 2.69 -11.36 -8.03
C TYR A 46 1.83 -12.29 -8.88
N PRO A 47 2.33 -12.76 -10.04
CA PRO A 47 1.49 -13.46 -11.03
C PRO A 47 0.70 -14.66 -10.52
N LYS A 48 1.21 -15.38 -9.51
CA LYS A 48 0.53 -16.56 -8.99
C LYS A 48 -0.58 -16.26 -7.98
N HIS A 49 -0.67 -15.02 -7.51
CA HIS A 49 -1.75 -14.66 -6.59
C HIS A 49 -3.07 -14.58 -7.37
N PRO A 50 -4.17 -15.15 -6.84
CA PRO A 50 -5.46 -15.13 -7.54
C PRO A 50 -5.94 -13.73 -7.95
N HIS A 51 -5.66 -12.74 -7.13
CA HIS A 51 -6.10 -11.37 -7.40
C HIS A 51 -5.31 -10.69 -8.52
N PHE A 52 -4.14 -11.23 -8.89
CA PHE A 52 -3.33 -10.67 -9.99
C PHE A 52 -4.12 -10.64 -11.30
N ALA A 53 -4.84 -11.71 -11.59
CA ALA A 53 -5.62 -11.81 -12.83
C ALA A 53 -6.70 -10.74 -12.93
N LYS A 54 -7.25 -10.29 -11.80
CA LYS A 54 -8.28 -9.26 -11.80
C LYS A 54 -7.77 -7.92 -12.28
N PHE A 55 -6.51 -7.60 -12.01
CA PHE A 55 -5.87 -6.39 -12.52
C PHE A 55 -5.66 -6.49 -14.04
N THR A 56 -5.23 -7.65 -14.50
CA THR A 56 -5.02 -7.89 -15.92
C THR A 56 -6.34 -7.81 -16.69
N GLU A 57 -7.40 -8.41 -16.16
CA GLU A 57 -8.73 -8.44 -16.78
C GLU A 57 -9.40 -7.07 -16.79
N SER A 58 -8.97 -6.15 -15.93
CA SER A 58 -9.58 -4.83 -15.82
C SER A 58 -9.26 -3.92 -17.03
N GLY A 59 -8.35 -4.36 -17.90
CA GLY A 59 -8.00 -3.59 -19.10
C GLY A 59 -7.34 -2.26 -18.81
N GLY A 60 -6.57 -2.18 -17.72
CA GLY A 60 -5.90 -0.95 -17.29
C GLY A 60 -6.68 -0.16 -16.26
N MET A 61 -7.90 -0.57 -15.93
CA MET A 61 -8.72 0.06 -14.88
C MET A 61 -8.37 -0.55 -13.52
N LEU A 62 -7.14 -0.32 -13.06
CA LEU A 62 -6.62 -0.93 -11.83
C LEU A 62 -7.46 -0.59 -10.61
N GLN A 63 -8.13 0.55 -10.63
CA GLN A 63 -8.99 1.01 -9.55
C GLN A 63 -10.11 0.02 -9.24
N ASP A 64 -10.71 -0.60 -10.25
CA ASP A 64 -11.80 -1.55 -10.07
C ASP A 64 -11.33 -2.79 -9.30
N ALA A 65 -10.17 -3.33 -9.65
CA ALA A 65 -9.60 -4.48 -8.97
C ALA A 65 -9.11 -4.15 -7.57
N ALA A 66 -8.73 -2.90 -7.32
CA ALA A 66 -8.21 -2.45 -6.04
C ALA A 66 -9.30 -2.05 -5.05
N SER A 67 -10.52 -1.79 -5.52
CA SER A 67 -11.59 -1.23 -4.68
C SER A 67 -12.02 -2.12 -3.52
N CYS A 68 -11.81 -3.43 -3.61
CA CYS A 68 -12.17 -4.38 -2.55
C CYS A 68 -11.10 -4.47 -1.44
N LEU A 69 -9.93 -3.87 -1.64
CA LEU A 69 -8.82 -4.00 -0.71
C LEU A 69 -9.01 -3.13 0.52
N SER A 70 -8.61 -3.68 1.68
CA SER A 70 -8.71 -3.00 2.97
C SER A 70 -7.54 -2.01 3.11
N LEU A 71 -7.79 -0.77 2.71
CA LEU A 71 -6.81 0.31 2.77
C LEU A 71 -7.40 1.52 3.48
N HIS A 72 -6.53 2.37 3.98
CA HIS A 72 -6.93 3.60 4.65
C HIS A 72 -7.63 4.54 3.65
N GLY A 73 -8.89 4.84 3.92
CA GLY A 73 -9.71 5.59 2.98
C GLY A 73 -9.99 4.79 1.72
N TYR A 74 -9.42 5.20 0.60
CA TYR A 74 -9.55 4.52 -0.68
C TYR A 74 -8.16 4.38 -1.31
N PRO A 75 -7.97 3.40 -2.22
CA PRO A 75 -6.70 3.26 -2.91
C PRO A 75 -6.38 4.52 -3.71
N SER A 76 -5.18 5.07 -3.50
CA SER A 76 -4.75 6.32 -4.16
C SER A 76 -3.51 6.14 -5.03
N PHE A 77 -2.87 4.98 -4.95
CA PHE A 77 -1.68 4.66 -5.73
C PHE A 77 -1.87 3.35 -6.47
N PHE A 78 -1.56 3.36 -7.78
CA PHE A 78 -1.67 2.19 -8.65
C PHE A 78 -0.47 2.16 -9.57
N SER A 79 0.19 1.01 -9.69
CA SER A 79 1.31 0.86 -10.61
C SER A 79 1.43 -0.59 -11.07
N ALA A 80 1.70 -0.78 -12.35
CA ALA A 80 2.08 -2.07 -12.89
C ALA A 80 3.60 -2.06 -13.13
N HIS A 81 4.29 -3.04 -12.58
CA HIS A 81 5.73 -3.18 -12.75
C HIS A 81 6.01 -4.21 -13.85
N HIS A 82 6.96 -3.89 -14.73
CA HIS A 82 7.28 -4.71 -15.91
C HIS A 82 8.73 -5.14 -15.88
N ASP A 83 9.01 -6.32 -16.49
CA ASP A 83 10.37 -6.77 -16.72
C ASP A 83 10.92 -6.20 -18.03
N GLU A 84 12.12 -6.65 -18.43
CA GLU A 84 12.79 -6.20 -19.65
C GLU A 84 12.01 -6.55 -20.92
N ASN A 85 11.18 -7.59 -20.85
CA ASN A 85 10.37 -8.04 -21.99
C ASN A 85 9.02 -7.38 -22.07
N GLY A 86 8.70 -6.49 -21.12
CA GLY A 86 7.41 -5.81 -21.07
C GLY A 86 6.30 -6.60 -20.37
N ASP A 87 6.62 -7.76 -19.79
CA ASP A 87 5.65 -8.56 -19.05
C ASP A 87 5.46 -7.99 -17.64
N VAL A 88 4.22 -7.97 -17.17
CA VAL A 88 3.91 -7.48 -15.81
C VAL A 88 4.42 -8.47 -14.78
N THR A 89 5.27 -8.00 -13.88
CA THR A 89 5.83 -8.81 -12.80
C THR A 89 5.11 -8.63 -11.47
N SER A 90 4.44 -7.49 -11.28
CA SER A 90 3.61 -7.25 -10.11
C SER A 90 2.69 -6.05 -10.35
N TYR A 91 1.58 -6.04 -9.61
CA TYR A 91 0.73 -4.86 -9.49
C TYR A 91 0.88 -4.33 -8.07
N GLN A 92 1.14 -3.04 -7.95
CA GLN A 92 1.28 -2.35 -6.67
C GLN A 92 0.08 -1.44 -6.46
N VAL A 93 -0.56 -1.58 -5.32
CA VAL A 93 -1.69 -0.73 -4.91
C VAL A 93 -1.39 -0.19 -3.53
N GLY A 94 -1.71 1.05 -3.30
CA GLY A 94 -1.46 1.63 -2.00
C GLY A 94 -2.38 2.78 -1.64
N ALA A 95 -2.23 3.21 -0.40
CA ALA A 95 -2.89 4.39 0.13
C ALA A 95 -1.93 5.10 1.06
N ASP A 96 -1.96 6.42 1.02
CA ASP A 96 -1.20 7.25 1.94
C ASP A 96 -2.06 7.67 3.13
N TYR A 97 -1.38 8.15 4.18
CA TYR A 97 -2.01 8.68 5.38
C TYR A 97 -1.82 10.20 5.40
N ASN A 98 -2.17 10.83 4.28
CA ASN A 98 -1.99 12.27 4.10
C ASN A 98 -3.22 12.92 3.46
N HIS A 99 -4.40 12.36 3.72
CA HIS A 99 -5.67 12.94 3.28
C HIS A 99 -6.13 14.02 4.27
N GLU A 100 -7.19 14.71 3.92
CA GLU A 100 -7.85 15.63 4.85
C GLU A 100 -8.18 14.90 6.15
N ARG A 101 -7.84 15.48 7.29
CA ARG A 101 -8.00 14.93 8.64
C ARG A 101 -7.00 13.87 9.03
N ASP A 102 -5.95 13.69 8.23
CA ASP A 102 -4.86 12.76 8.55
C ASP A 102 -3.66 13.46 9.19
N GLU A 103 -3.77 14.72 9.55
CA GLU A 103 -2.65 15.52 10.07
C GLU A 103 -1.96 14.84 11.26
N HIS A 104 -2.73 14.15 12.11
CA HIS A 104 -2.15 13.47 13.27
C HIS A 104 -1.17 12.37 12.86
N PHE A 105 -1.36 11.72 11.72
CA PHE A 105 -0.41 10.72 11.22
C PHE A 105 0.93 11.36 10.84
N THR A 106 0.90 12.60 10.36
CA THR A 106 2.13 13.29 9.94
C THR A 106 3.05 13.62 11.12
N ARG A 107 2.55 13.54 12.34
CA ARG A 107 3.31 13.78 13.55
C ARG A 107 3.79 12.50 14.24
N MET A 108 3.43 11.34 13.71
CA MET A 108 3.84 10.05 14.26
C MET A 108 5.21 9.67 13.70
N ALA A 109 6.22 9.66 14.57
CA ALA A 109 7.61 9.46 14.15
C ALA A 109 8.07 8.02 14.17
N THR A 110 7.40 7.15 14.94
CA THR A 110 7.87 5.79 15.17
C THR A 110 6.78 4.76 14.87
N LYS A 111 7.20 3.53 14.64
CA LYS A 111 6.30 2.39 14.44
C LYS A 111 5.32 2.25 15.60
N GLU A 112 5.79 2.41 16.82
CA GLU A 112 4.99 2.22 18.04
C GLU A 112 3.88 3.27 18.13
N VAL A 113 4.18 4.51 17.78
CA VAL A 113 3.20 5.59 17.81
C VAL A 113 2.20 5.44 16.66
N ALA A 114 2.68 4.96 15.50
CA ALA A 114 1.84 4.77 14.31
C ALA A 114 1.20 3.38 14.27
N TYR A 115 0.88 2.79 15.41
CA TYR A 115 0.37 1.41 15.47
C TYR A 115 -0.87 1.17 14.60
N THR A 116 -1.71 2.18 14.40
CA THR A 116 -2.89 2.07 13.55
C THR A 116 -2.51 1.79 12.10
N VAL A 117 -1.44 2.41 11.60
CA VAL A 117 -0.94 2.16 10.25
C VAL A 117 -0.53 0.70 10.11
N PHE A 118 0.18 0.17 11.10
CA PHE A 118 0.63 -1.23 11.08
C PHE A 118 -0.52 -2.21 11.24
N LYS A 119 -1.53 -1.85 12.04
CA LYS A 119 -2.74 -2.66 12.16
C LYS A 119 -3.47 -2.74 10.83
N ASP A 120 -3.58 -1.62 10.11
CA ASP A 120 -4.20 -1.60 8.79
C ASP A 120 -3.42 -2.49 7.81
N ALA A 121 -2.09 -2.45 7.87
CA ALA A 121 -1.24 -3.30 7.04
C ALA A 121 -1.44 -4.78 7.34
N GLU A 122 -1.58 -5.15 8.61
CA GLU A 122 -1.83 -6.53 9.03
C GLU A 122 -3.19 -7.02 8.56
N GLU A 123 -4.21 -6.17 8.60
CA GLU A 123 -5.53 -6.52 8.11
C GLU A 123 -5.55 -6.70 6.60
N LEU A 124 -4.84 -5.86 5.87
CA LEU A 124 -4.66 -6.01 4.44
C LEU A 124 -3.94 -7.32 4.12
N PHE A 125 -2.91 -7.65 4.89
CA PHE A 125 -2.17 -8.90 4.74
C PHE A 125 -3.10 -10.10 4.89
N LYS A 126 -3.92 -10.11 5.96
CA LYS A 126 -4.87 -11.19 6.21
C LYS A 126 -5.88 -11.31 5.07
N GLN A 127 -6.35 -10.21 4.56
CA GLN A 127 -7.28 -10.21 3.43
C GLN A 127 -6.67 -10.87 2.21
N CYS A 128 -5.44 -10.50 1.86
CA CYS A 128 -4.75 -11.06 0.70
C CYS A 128 -4.40 -12.54 0.87
N GLU A 129 -4.11 -12.95 2.10
CA GLU A 129 -3.85 -14.36 2.44
C GLU A 129 -5.14 -15.18 2.29
N GLN A 130 -6.26 -14.65 2.74
CA GLN A 130 -7.55 -15.33 2.62
C GLN A 130 -7.99 -15.47 1.16
N MET A 131 -7.69 -14.50 0.32
CA MET A 131 -7.97 -14.58 -1.11
C MET A 131 -7.26 -15.78 -1.74
N ALA A 132 -6.00 -16.01 -1.37
CA ALA A 132 -5.21 -17.13 -1.86
C ALA A 132 -5.78 -18.46 -1.37
N GLU A 133 -6.21 -18.54 -0.14
CA GLU A 133 -6.79 -19.76 0.45
C GLU A 133 -8.10 -20.14 -0.21
N VAL A 134 -8.97 -19.17 -0.45
CA VAL A 134 -10.29 -19.41 -1.09
C VAL A 134 -10.08 -19.97 -2.49
N GLU A 135 -9.13 -19.44 -3.25
CA GLU A 135 -8.85 -19.90 -4.60
C GLU A 135 -8.32 -21.34 -4.60
N VAL A 136 -7.50 -21.69 -3.62
CA VAL A 136 -6.94 -23.05 -3.50
C VAL A 136 -8.05 -24.06 -3.15
N GLN A 137 -9.05 -23.65 -2.41
CA GLN A 137 -10.16 -24.52 -1.99
C GLN A 137 -11.23 -24.69 -3.06
N SER A 138 -11.24 -23.84 -4.04
CA SER A 138 -12.19 -23.92 -5.14
C SER A 138 -11.60 -24.75 -6.29
#